data_be60c7a0a1bd97cd1b432097603a9afa
#
_entry.id   be60c7a0a1bd97cd1b432097603a9afa
#
_cell.length_a   1.000
_cell.length_b   1.000
_cell.length_c   1.000
_cell.angle_alpha   90.00
_cell.angle_beta   90.00
_cell.angle_gamma   90.00
#
_symmetry.space_group_name_H-M   'P 1'
#
loop_
_entity.id
_entity.type
_entity.pdbx_description
1 polymer ?
#
loop_
_entity_poly.entity_id
_entity_poly.type
_entity_poly.pdbx_seq_one_letter_code
_entity_poly.pdbx_strand_id
1 'polypeptide(L)'
;MREDLRVIKTKECIRSSLFELMGEKRFEKITISEICVRARINRKTFYRHYSAPADVIEELENEVLAEFSATLRRGGDSLLDVGAAIRDISATIGQRKEFFKSFMRQNPDLFNKGKLKTMLCRVLTVSMKNAGALTENEKALNAAAEFSVSGILALYSVWFDSDCTADLTFITETAVNMVTRGLSAYISEEKLSAMKLS
;
A
#
# COMPACT_ATOMS: atom_id res chain seq x y z
N MET A 1 5.65 -13.34 -21.95
CA MET A 1 4.45 -13.94 -22.57
C MET A 1 3.33 -12.93 -22.39
N ARG A 2 2.77 -12.38 -23.50
CA ARG A 2 1.65 -11.41 -23.38
C ARG A 2 0.42 -12.17 -22.90
N GLU A 3 -0.11 -11.77 -21.77
CA GLU A 3 -1.39 -12.29 -21.26
C GLU A 3 -2.49 -11.98 -22.29
N ASP A 4 -3.36 -12.95 -22.58
CA ASP A 4 -4.45 -12.76 -23.56
C ASP A 4 -5.37 -11.64 -23.08
N LEU A 5 -5.63 -10.64 -23.91
CA LEU A 5 -6.52 -9.51 -23.60
C LEU A 5 -7.89 -9.95 -23.05
N ARG A 6 -8.37 -11.14 -23.42
CA ARG A 6 -9.60 -11.72 -22.90
C ARG A 6 -9.46 -12.12 -21.42
N VAL A 7 -8.30 -12.65 -21.03
CA VAL A 7 -8.00 -13.00 -19.64
C VAL A 7 -7.97 -11.75 -18.79
N ILE A 8 -7.25 -10.71 -19.23
CA ILE A 8 -7.16 -9.42 -18.53
C ILE A 8 -8.55 -8.83 -18.32
N LYS A 9 -9.35 -8.70 -19.39
CA LYS A 9 -10.72 -8.17 -19.30
C LYS A 9 -11.61 -8.99 -18.37
N THR A 10 -11.47 -10.33 -18.40
CA THR A 10 -12.27 -11.19 -17.50
C THR A 10 -11.91 -10.97 -16.05
N LYS A 11 -10.61 -10.89 -15.74
CA LYS A 11 -10.13 -10.59 -14.37
C LYS A 11 -10.58 -9.21 -13.90
N GLU A 12 -10.51 -8.20 -14.75
CA GLU A 12 -11.02 -6.85 -14.45
C GLU A 12 -12.52 -6.85 -14.12
N CYS A 13 -13.35 -7.56 -14.91
CA CYS A 13 -14.77 -7.70 -14.64
C CYS A 13 -15.05 -8.40 -13.30
N ILE A 14 -14.29 -9.46 -12.96
CA ILE A 14 -14.41 -10.14 -11.67
C ILE A 14 -14.04 -9.20 -10.53
N ARG A 15 -12.93 -8.48 -10.65
CA ARG A 15 -12.43 -7.53 -9.65
C ARG A 15 -13.44 -6.41 -9.39
N SER A 16 -13.89 -5.73 -10.44
CA SER A 16 -14.89 -4.65 -10.33
C SER A 16 -16.17 -5.13 -9.67
N SER A 17 -16.65 -6.31 -10.08
CA SER A 17 -17.87 -6.91 -9.49
C SER A 17 -17.71 -7.26 -8.02
N LEU A 18 -16.53 -7.76 -7.62
CA LEU A 18 -16.22 -8.02 -6.21
C LEU A 18 -16.22 -6.73 -5.40
N PHE A 19 -15.57 -5.66 -5.88
CA PHE A 19 -15.54 -4.37 -5.19
C PHE A 19 -16.92 -3.73 -5.04
N GLU A 20 -17.75 -3.79 -6.06
CA GLU A 20 -19.14 -3.32 -5.98
C GLU A 20 -19.90 -4.07 -4.88
N LEU A 21 -19.78 -5.40 -4.84
CA LEU A 21 -20.39 -6.23 -3.79
C LEU A 21 -19.84 -5.93 -2.39
N MET A 22 -18.53 -5.64 -2.28
CA MET A 22 -17.91 -5.21 -1.04
C MET A 22 -18.43 -3.85 -0.56
N GLY A 23 -18.88 -2.98 -1.44
CA GLY A 23 -19.60 -1.75 -1.09
C GLY A 23 -20.99 -1.98 -0.51
N GLU A 24 -21.64 -3.11 -0.81
CA GLU A 24 -23.00 -3.42 -0.41
C GLU A 24 -23.09 -4.30 0.85
N LYS A 25 -22.07 -5.15 1.09
CA LYS A 25 -22.06 -6.11 2.20
C LYS A 25 -20.66 -6.55 2.59
N ARG A 26 -20.56 -7.17 3.78
CA ARG A 26 -19.30 -7.70 4.29
C ARG A 26 -18.74 -8.79 3.37
N PHE A 27 -17.41 -8.80 3.20
CA PHE A 27 -16.69 -9.71 2.32
C PHE A 27 -17.02 -11.19 2.56
N GLU A 28 -17.14 -11.62 3.83
CA GLU A 28 -17.42 -13.00 4.20
C GLU A 28 -18.79 -13.50 3.72
N LYS A 29 -19.70 -12.58 3.35
CA LYS A 29 -21.04 -12.90 2.82
C LYS A 29 -21.12 -12.87 1.30
N ILE A 30 -20.01 -12.55 0.61
CA ILE A 30 -19.97 -12.50 -0.85
C ILE A 30 -19.77 -13.90 -1.41
N THR A 31 -20.65 -14.32 -2.31
CA THR A 31 -20.59 -15.63 -2.95
C THR A 31 -20.04 -15.53 -4.39
N ILE A 32 -19.39 -16.61 -4.84
CA ILE A 32 -18.94 -16.72 -6.24
C ILE A 32 -20.11 -16.52 -7.23
N SER A 33 -21.32 -16.99 -6.88
CA SER A 33 -22.50 -16.81 -7.73
C SER A 33 -22.83 -15.35 -7.97
N GLU A 34 -22.79 -14.52 -6.93
CA GLU A 34 -23.09 -13.09 -7.04
C GLU A 34 -22.03 -12.36 -7.86
N ILE A 35 -20.75 -12.71 -7.65
CA ILE A 35 -19.66 -12.18 -8.47
C ILE A 35 -19.90 -12.55 -9.94
N CYS A 36 -20.22 -13.82 -10.23
CA CYS A 36 -20.44 -14.28 -11.60
C CYS A 36 -21.64 -13.59 -12.27
N VAL A 37 -22.76 -13.42 -11.55
CA VAL A 37 -23.93 -12.70 -12.07
C VAL A 37 -23.58 -11.27 -12.40
N ARG A 38 -22.90 -10.56 -11.50
CA ARG A 38 -22.53 -9.16 -11.68
C ARG A 38 -21.47 -8.98 -12.79
N ALA A 39 -20.46 -9.85 -12.83
CA ALA A 39 -19.43 -9.88 -13.87
C ALA A 39 -19.93 -10.39 -15.23
N ARG A 40 -21.16 -10.86 -15.31
CA ARG A 40 -21.78 -11.49 -16.51
C ARG A 40 -20.94 -12.64 -17.07
N ILE A 41 -20.41 -13.48 -16.18
CA ILE A 41 -19.66 -14.69 -16.52
C ILE A 41 -20.30 -15.92 -15.89
N ASN A 42 -19.97 -17.10 -16.41
CA ASN A 42 -20.36 -18.35 -15.76
C ASN A 42 -19.35 -18.79 -14.69
N ARG A 43 -19.77 -19.66 -13.76
CA ARG A 43 -18.92 -20.17 -12.69
C ARG A 43 -17.67 -20.89 -13.21
N LYS A 44 -17.74 -21.60 -14.35
CA LYS A 44 -16.59 -22.25 -14.94
C LYS A 44 -15.52 -21.24 -15.36
N THR A 45 -15.92 -20.07 -15.85
CA THR A 45 -15.02 -18.96 -16.17
C THR A 45 -14.38 -18.41 -14.91
N PHE A 46 -15.11 -18.23 -13.82
CA PHE A 46 -14.55 -17.81 -12.54
C PHE A 46 -13.47 -18.80 -12.06
N TYR A 47 -13.83 -20.09 -11.97
CA TYR A 47 -12.92 -21.14 -11.49
C TYR A 47 -11.69 -21.38 -12.37
N ARG A 48 -11.69 -20.91 -13.59
CA ARG A 48 -10.48 -20.90 -14.43
C ARG A 48 -9.41 -19.92 -13.96
N HIS A 49 -9.81 -18.88 -13.22
CA HIS A 49 -8.92 -17.82 -12.76
C HIS A 49 -8.70 -17.81 -11.25
N TYR A 50 -9.72 -18.17 -10.48
CA TYR A 50 -9.73 -18.09 -9.02
C TYR A 50 -10.50 -19.26 -8.42
N SER A 51 -10.04 -19.78 -7.28
CA SER A 51 -10.71 -20.86 -6.55
C SER A 51 -11.75 -20.31 -5.56
N ALA A 52 -11.50 -19.09 -5.04
CA ALA A 52 -12.36 -18.41 -4.07
C ALA A 52 -12.32 -16.88 -4.28
N PRO A 53 -13.28 -16.13 -3.74
CA PRO A 53 -13.21 -14.65 -3.73
C PRO A 53 -11.95 -14.11 -3.05
N ALA A 54 -11.41 -14.82 -2.06
CA ALA A 54 -10.17 -14.45 -1.37
C ALA A 54 -8.95 -14.41 -2.31
N ASP A 55 -8.90 -15.28 -3.33
CA ASP A 55 -7.80 -15.31 -4.29
C ASP A 55 -7.73 -14.02 -5.12
N VAL A 56 -8.90 -13.42 -5.39
CA VAL A 56 -8.98 -12.13 -6.08
C VAL A 56 -8.34 -11.02 -5.24
N ILE A 57 -8.62 -11.02 -3.93
CA ILE A 57 -8.03 -10.06 -2.99
C ILE A 57 -6.52 -10.30 -2.87
N GLU A 58 -6.10 -11.55 -2.74
CA GLU A 58 -4.66 -11.88 -2.63
C GLU A 58 -3.87 -11.47 -3.88
N GLU A 59 -4.44 -11.66 -5.08
CA GLU A 59 -3.81 -11.19 -6.32
C GLU A 59 -3.65 -9.67 -6.33
N LEU A 60 -4.67 -8.93 -5.91
CA LEU A 60 -4.64 -7.47 -5.83
C LEU A 60 -3.64 -6.96 -4.78
N GLU A 61 -3.57 -7.62 -3.62
CA GLU A 61 -2.54 -7.32 -2.61
C GLU A 61 -1.15 -7.51 -3.19
N ASN A 62 -0.91 -8.62 -3.89
CA ASN A 62 0.38 -8.91 -4.48
C ASN A 62 0.74 -7.91 -5.59
N GLU A 63 -0.22 -7.42 -6.37
CA GLU A 63 -0.02 -6.35 -7.36
C GLU A 63 0.39 -5.03 -6.68
N VAL A 64 -0.33 -4.62 -5.65
CA VAL A 64 0.00 -3.41 -4.87
C VAL A 64 1.39 -3.53 -4.22
N LEU A 65 1.70 -4.69 -3.65
CA LEU A 65 3.01 -4.98 -3.08
C LEU A 65 4.13 -4.90 -4.12
N ALA A 66 3.91 -5.45 -5.32
CA ALA A 66 4.88 -5.40 -6.41
C ALA A 66 5.09 -3.95 -6.90
N GLU A 67 4.03 -3.17 -7.03
CA GLU A 67 4.07 -1.77 -7.47
C GLU A 67 4.83 -0.91 -6.45
N PHE A 68 4.50 -1.03 -5.16
CA PHE A 68 5.18 -0.31 -4.08
C PHE A 68 6.65 -0.75 -3.94
N SER A 69 6.92 -2.06 -4.07
CA SER A 69 8.30 -2.57 -4.06
C SER A 69 9.11 -2.04 -5.25
N ALA A 70 8.51 -1.87 -6.41
CA ALA A 70 9.18 -1.29 -7.58
C ALA A 70 9.48 0.20 -7.37
N THR A 71 8.56 0.95 -6.74
CA THR A 71 8.75 2.35 -6.38
C THR A 71 9.89 2.51 -5.36
N LEU A 72 9.88 1.69 -4.31
CA LEU A 72 10.89 1.70 -3.27
C LEU A 72 12.29 1.31 -3.78
N ARG A 73 12.39 0.43 -4.78
CA ARG A 73 13.68 0.08 -5.42
C ARG A 73 14.23 1.18 -6.33
N ARG A 74 13.40 2.08 -6.83
CA ARG A 74 13.82 3.25 -7.63
C ARG A 74 14.32 4.39 -6.75
N GLY A 75 13.79 4.50 -5.54
CA GLY A 75 14.33 5.37 -4.50
C GLY A 75 15.70 4.85 -4.06
N GLY A 76 16.66 5.74 -3.79
CA GLY A 76 17.98 5.38 -3.25
C GLY A 76 17.91 4.99 -1.76
N ASP A 77 19.08 4.87 -1.15
CA ASP A 77 19.24 4.43 0.24
C ASP A 77 19.21 5.60 1.26
N SER A 78 18.80 6.81 0.84
CA SER A 78 18.82 7.98 1.71
C SER A 78 17.45 8.27 2.35
N LEU A 79 17.43 9.05 3.42
CA LEU A 79 16.19 9.49 4.08
C LEU A 79 15.35 10.40 3.16
N LEU A 80 15.99 11.12 2.22
CA LEU A 80 15.31 11.92 1.19
C LEU A 80 14.53 11.02 0.24
N ASP A 81 15.05 9.82 -0.02
CA ASP A 81 14.41 8.83 -0.87
C ASP A 81 13.16 8.23 -0.23
N VAL A 82 13.12 8.17 1.12
CA VAL A 82 11.89 7.78 1.85
C VAL A 82 10.77 8.78 1.59
N GLY A 83 11.08 10.07 1.63
CA GLY A 83 10.10 11.12 1.32
C GLY A 83 9.60 11.05 -0.12
N ALA A 84 10.50 10.83 -1.08
CA ALA A 84 10.15 10.64 -2.48
C ALA A 84 9.28 9.38 -2.68
N ALA A 85 9.65 8.27 -2.05
CA ALA A 85 8.87 7.03 -2.10
C ALA A 85 7.45 7.19 -1.54
N ILE A 86 7.28 7.94 -0.44
CA ILE A 86 5.95 8.25 0.10
C ILE A 86 5.14 9.06 -0.91
N ARG A 87 5.73 10.05 -1.59
CA ARG A 87 5.05 10.85 -2.62
C ARG A 87 4.63 10.00 -3.82
N ASP A 88 5.49 9.13 -4.30
CA ASP A 88 5.21 8.24 -5.45
C ASP A 88 4.10 7.24 -5.13
N ILE A 89 4.14 6.64 -3.93
CA ILE A 89 3.08 5.77 -3.44
C ILE A 89 1.76 6.54 -3.33
N SER A 90 1.80 7.77 -2.81
CA SER A 90 0.63 8.65 -2.70
C SER A 90 0.04 8.99 -4.06
N ALA A 91 0.88 9.27 -5.05
CA ALA A 91 0.43 9.51 -6.42
C ALA A 91 -0.28 8.28 -7.01
N THR A 92 0.25 7.08 -6.78
CA THR A 92 -0.38 5.80 -7.17
C THR A 92 -1.73 5.61 -6.48
N ILE A 93 -1.82 5.90 -5.18
CA ILE A 93 -3.08 5.86 -4.42
C ILE A 93 -4.09 6.85 -5.01
N GLY A 94 -3.66 8.09 -5.32
CA GLY A 94 -4.51 9.12 -5.91
C GLY A 94 -5.08 8.75 -7.27
N GLN A 95 -4.27 8.14 -8.13
CA GLN A 95 -4.70 7.67 -9.46
C GLN A 95 -5.72 6.53 -9.38
N ARG A 96 -5.70 5.72 -8.32
CA ARG A 96 -6.58 4.57 -8.10
C ARG A 96 -7.44 4.74 -6.83
N LYS A 97 -7.81 5.97 -6.52
CA LYS A 97 -8.48 6.38 -5.28
C LYS A 97 -9.68 5.52 -4.91
N GLU A 98 -10.63 5.32 -5.84
CA GLU A 98 -11.85 4.55 -5.58
C GLU A 98 -11.55 3.07 -5.27
N PHE A 99 -10.54 2.51 -5.93
CA PHE A 99 -10.05 1.18 -5.64
C PHE A 99 -9.53 1.08 -4.20
N PHE A 100 -8.57 1.94 -3.83
CA PHE A 100 -7.98 1.91 -2.49
C PHE A 100 -9.00 2.22 -1.40
N LYS A 101 -9.92 3.15 -1.64
CA LYS A 101 -11.01 3.48 -0.72
C LYS A 101 -11.89 2.27 -0.43
N SER A 102 -12.38 1.59 -1.47
CA SER A 102 -13.20 0.38 -1.31
C SER A 102 -12.43 -0.74 -0.61
N PHE A 103 -11.18 -0.94 -0.99
CA PHE A 103 -10.31 -1.96 -0.44
C PHE A 103 -10.02 -1.74 1.05
N MET A 104 -9.65 -0.53 1.45
CA MET A 104 -9.36 -0.14 2.83
C MET A 104 -10.58 -0.26 3.74
N ARG A 105 -11.72 0.26 3.27
CA ARG A 105 -12.96 0.29 4.05
C ARG A 105 -13.48 -1.10 4.41
N GLN A 106 -13.25 -2.07 3.54
CA GLN A 106 -13.72 -3.44 3.72
C GLN A 106 -12.70 -4.35 4.43
N ASN A 107 -11.43 -3.98 4.43
CA ASN A 107 -10.34 -4.81 4.94
C ASN A 107 -9.35 -4.01 5.82
N PRO A 108 -9.81 -3.34 6.89
CA PRO A 108 -8.93 -2.51 7.72
C PRO A 108 -7.78 -3.30 8.36
N ASP A 109 -7.99 -4.58 8.66
CA ASP A 109 -6.97 -5.46 9.24
C ASP A 109 -5.86 -5.86 8.24
N LEU A 110 -6.17 -5.96 6.95
CA LEU A 110 -5.17 -6.27 5.92
C LEU A 110 -4.11 -5.17 5.81
N PHE A 111 -4.51 -3.91 5.92
CA PHE A 111 -3.58 -2.78 5.92
C PHE A 111 -2.79 -2.67 7.22
N ASN A 112 -3.43 -2.89 8.37
CA ASN A 112 -2.81 -2.70 9.68
C ASN A 112 -1.95 -3.89 10.13
N LYS A 113 -2.20 -5.09 9.64
CA LYS A 113 -1.53 -6.34 10.06
C LYS A 113 -1.01 -7.18 8.90
N GLY A 114 -1.26 -6.78 7.65
CA GLY A 114 -1.00 -7.57 6.46
C GLY A 114 0.43 -7.52 5.94
N LYS A 115 0.63 -8.21 4.82
CA LYS A 115 1.91 -8.31 4.09
C LYS A 115 2.47 -6.93 3.73
N LEU A 116 1.60 -5.95 3.40
CA LEU A 116 2.00 -4.60 3.03
C LEU A 116 2.72 -3.88 4.17
N LYS A 117 2.12 -3.86 5.37
CA LYS A 117 2.74 -3.23 6.54
C LYS A 117 4.10 -3.85 6.86
N THR A 118 4.17 -5.19 6.87
CA THR A 118 5.42 -5.92 7.12
C THR A 118 6.50 -5.54 6.09
N MET A 119 6.14 -5.47 4.81
CA MET A 119 7.06 -5.06 3.75
C MET A 119 7.55 -3.62 3.94
N LEU A 120 6.64 -2.67 4.18
CA LEU A 120 6.99 -1.26 4.38
C LEU A 120 7.92 -1.07 5.58
N CYS A 121 7.64 -1.74 6.71
CA CYS A 121 8.50 -1.71 7.90
C CYS A 121 9.90 -2.24 7.58
N ARG A 122 10.00 -3.37 6.87
CA ARG A 122 11.28 -3.95 6.48
C ARG A 122 12.09 -3.01 5.59
N VAL A 123 11.45 -2.42 4.58
CA VAL A 123 12.11 -1.48 3.67
C VAL A 123 12.61 -0.26 4.44
N LEU A 124 11.76 0.33 5.30
CA LEU A 124 12.14 1.49 6.09
C LEU A 124 13.31 1.19 7.04
N THR A 125 13.30 0.02 7.71
CA THR A 125 14.41 -0.41 8.58
C THR A 125 15.72 -0.54 7.78
N VAL A 126 15.68 -1.10 6.57
CA VAL A 126 16.85 -1.22 5.69
C VAL A 126 17.34 0.15 5.25
N SER A 127 16.44 1.05 4.83
CA SER A 127 16.79 2.42 4.43
C SER A 127 17.43 3.20 5.59
N MET A 128 16.94 3.03 6.83
CA MET A 128 17.57 3.64 8.02
C MET A 128 18.98 3.10 8.26
N LYS A 129 19.20 1.79 8.13
CA LYS A 129 20.54 1.18 8.26
C LYS A 129 21.51 1.72 7.20
N ASN A 130 21.08 1.81 5.95
CA ASN A 130 21.88 2.31 4.84
C ASN A 130 22.19 3.81 4.98
N ALA A 131 21.23 4.60 5.49
CA ALA A 131 21.44 6.00 5.84
C ALA A 131 22.41 6.20 7.02
N GLY A 132 22.89 5.12 7.65
CA GLY A 132 23.83 5.13 8.75
C GLY A 132 23.18 5.55 10.06
N ALA A 133 22.11 4.85 10.42
CA ALA A 133 21.47 5.03 11.73
C ALA A 133 22.49 5.02 12.87
N LEU A 134 22.29 5.92 13.84
CA LEU A 134 23.16 6.09 15.02
C LEU A 134 23.15 4.90 15.96
N THR A 135 22.19 4.01 15.83
CA THR A 135 22.03 2.86 16.69
C THR A 135 22.12 1.57 15.92
N GLU A 136 22.93 0.65 16.42
CA GLU A 136 22.94 -0.74 15.99
C GLU A 136 21.82 -1.57 16.67
N ASN A 137 21.06 -0.94 17.57
CA ASN A 137 19.95 -1.58 18.24
C ASN A 137 18.80 -1.84 17.25
N GLU A 138 18.77 -3.03 16.70
CA GLU A 138 17.77 -3.46 15.72
C GLU A 138 16.34 -3.34 16.24
N LYS A 139 16.12 -3.51 17.55
CA LYS A 139 14.78 -3.35 18.16
C LYS A 139 14.33 -1.89 18.10
N ALA A 140 15.24 -0.93 18.31
CA ALA A 140 14.91 0.50 18.21
C ALA A 140 14.57 0.89 16.77
N LEU A 141 15.33 0.42 15.79
CA LEU A 141 15.07 0.67 14.37
C LEU A 141 13.74 0.06 13.94
N ASN A 142 13.45 -1.16 14.35
CA ASN A 142 12.18 -1.82 14.05
C ASN A 142 10.99 -1.09 14.70
N ALA A 143 11.13 -0.61 15.94
CA ALA A 143 10.10 0.18 16.61
C ALA A 143 9.85 1.52 15.91
N ALA A 144 10.89 2.21 15.46
CA ALA A 144 10.77 3.47 14.70
C ALA A 144 10.09 3.24 13.34
N ALA A 145 10.45 2.16 12.64
CA ALA A 145 9.81 1.78 11.38
C ALA A 145 8.33 1.41 11.60
N GLU A 146 8.02 0.63 12.63
CA GLU A 146 6.66 0.23 12.97
C GLU A 146 5.77 1.45 13.30
N PHE A 147 6.28 2.40 14.10
CA PHE A 147 5.59 3.64 14.42
C PHE A 147 5.34 4.49 13.16
N SER A 148 6.36 4.67 12.34
CA SER A 148 6.29 5.50 11.13
C SER A 148 5.30 4.92 10.13
N VAL A 149 5.39 3.62 9.84
CA VAL A 149 4.48 2.95 8.89
C VAL A 149 3.05 2.94 9.42
N SER A 150 2.84 2.67 10.71
CA SER A 150 1.51 2.71 11.32
C SER A 150 0.89 4.11 11.24
N GLY A 151 1.68 5.17 11.47
CA GLY A 151 1.24 6.55 11.33
C GLY A 151 0.83 6.90 9.90
N ILE A 152 1.62 6.48 8.91
CA ILE A 152 1.28 6.65 7.49
C ILE A 152 -0.05 5.96 7.18
N LEU A 153 -0.19 4.69 7.53
CA LEU A 153 -1.41 3.91 7.27
C LEU A 153 -2.63 4.53 7.94
N ALA A 154 -2.48 5.04 9.18
CA ALA A 154 -3.54 5.72 9.90
C ALA A 154 -3.98 7.02 9.21
N LEU A 155 -3.02 7.84 8.71
CA LEU A 155 -3.34 9.07 7.97
C LEU A 155 -4.16 8.77 6.71
N TYR A 156 -3.79 7.75 5.94
CA TYR A 156 -4.55 7.35 4.75
C TYR A 156 -5.91 6.75 5.12
N SER A 157 -6.02 5.97 6.21
CA SER A 157 -7.31 5.46 6.69
C SER A 157 -8.27 6.60 6.99
N VAL A 158 -7.85 7.58 7.78
CA VAL A 158 -8.65 8.77 8.11
C VAL A 158 -9.05 9.53 6.85
N TRP A 159 -8.13 9.66 5.88
CA TRP A 159 -8.42 10.32 4.62
C TRP A 159 -9.49 9.59 3.80
N PHE A 160 -9.41 8.27 3.69
CA PHE A 160 -10.42 7.45 3.01
C PHE A 160 -11.77 7.48 3.75
N ASP A 161 -11.76 7.44 5.09
CA ASP A 161 -12.98 7.47 5.92
C ASP A 161 -13.71 8.82 5.80
N SER A 162 -12.97 9.92 5.56
CA SER A 162 -13.51 11.25 5.30
C SER A 162 -13.97 11.46 3.85
N ASP A 163 -14.19 10.40 3.09
CA ASP A 163 -14.51 10.48 1.65
C ASP A 163 -13.45 11.21 0.81
N CYS A 164 -12.21 11.21 1.26
CA CYS A 164 -11.09 11.90 0.61
C CYS A 164 -11.36 13.39 0.39
N THR A 165 -12.00 14.04 1.36
CA THR A 165 -12.36 15.48 1.30
C THR A 165 -11.14 16.39 1.48
N ALA A 166 -10.11 15.94 2.23
CA ALA A 166 -8.86 16.65 2.34
C ALA A 166 -8.01 16.51 1.07
N ASP A 167 -7.15 17.50 0.82
CA ASP A 167 -6.18 17.42 -0.27
C ASP A 167 -5.18 16.30 -0.01
N LEU A 168 -5.01 15.41 -0.99
CA LEU A 168 -4.05 14.32 -0.92
C LEU A 168 -2.62 14.83 -0.74
N THR A 169 -2.29 15.99 -1.31
CA THR A 169 -0.98 16.62 -1.14
C THR A 169 -0.73 16.96 0.32
N PHE A 170 -1.73 17.50 1.02
CA PHE A 170 -1.63 17.80 2.44
C PHE A 170 -1.37 16.54 3.28
N ILE A 171 -2.10 15.45 3.01
CA ILE A 171 -1.91 14.16 3.70
C ILE A 171 -0.50 13.62 3.42
N THR A 172 -0.08 13.66 2.16
CA THR A 172 1.25 13.19 1.73
C THR A 172 2.37 13.96 2.41
N GLU A 173 2.34 15.30 2.36
CA GLU A 173 3.40 16.11 2.97
C GLU A 173 3.40 16.03 4.50
N THR A 174 2.23 15.84 5.12
CA THR A 174 2.15 15.54 6.56
C THR A 174 2.87 14.23 6.88
N ALA A 175 2.60 13.15 6.13
CA ALA A 175 3.27 11.87 6.30
C ALA A 175 4.79 11.99 6.08
N VAL A 176 5.22 12.66 4.99
CA VAL A 176 6.65 12.89 4.69
C VAL A 176 7.33 13.64 5.84
N ASN A 177 6.76 14.77 6.27
CA ASN A 177 7.35 15.58 7.34
C ASN A 177 7.46 14.81 8.67
N MET A 178 6.41 14.08 9.07
CA MET A 178 6.42 13.31 10.31
C MET A 178 7.45 12.19 10.27
N VAL A 179 7.52 11.45 9.16
CA VAL A 179 8.46 10.32 9.03
C VAL A 179 9.89 10.82 8.91
N THR A 180 10.19 11.74 8.01
CA THR A 180 11.58 12.18 7.78
C THR A 180 12.15 12.93 8.97
N ARG A 181 11.39 13.80 9.63
CA ARG A 181 11.83 14.51 10.84
C ARG A 181 11.95 13.57 12.05
N GLY A 182 11.01 12.64 12.21
CA GLY A 182 11.08 11.65 13.28
C GLY A 182 12.29 10.74 13.12
N LEU A 183 12.56 10.27 11.91
CA LEU A 183 13.69 9.41 11.62
C LEU A 183 15.04 10.15 11.66
N SER A 184 15.08 11.46 11.43
CA SER A 184 16.31 12.25 11.51
C SER A 184 16.97 12.18 12.89
N ALA A 185 16.18 11.97 13.96
CA ALA A 185 16.70 11.76 15.30
C ALA A 185 17.56 10.48 15.45
N TYR A 186 17.47 9.57 14.51
CA TYR A 186 18.24 8.31 14.47
C TYR A 186 19.47 8.39 13.55
N ILE A 187 19.75 9.56 12.94
CA ILE A 187 20.86 9.75 11.99
C ILE A 187 21.77 10.86 12.50
N SER A 188 23.09 10.70 12.33
CA SER A 188 24.07 11.70 12.79
C SER A 188 23.91 13.04 12.07
N GLU A 189 24.11 14.16 12.79
CA GLU A 189 24.04 15.52 12.23
C GLU A 189 25.02 15.70 11.06
N GLU A 190 26.17 15.06 11.09
CA GLU A 190 27.18 15.10 10.04
C GLU A 190 26.67 14.52 8.73
N LYS A 191 25.95 13.37 8.78
CA LYS A 191 25.31 12.75 7.62
C LYS A 191 24.07 13.52 7.14
N LEU A 192 23.29 14.08 8.06
CA LEU A 192 22.16 14.95 7.74
C LEU A 192 22.60 16.20 6.97
N SER A 193 23.75 16.78 7.34
CA SER A 193 24.31 17.94 6.65
C SER A 193 24.82 17.58 5.26
N ALA A 194 25.46 16.45 5.09
CA ALA A 194 25.90 15.94 3.78
C ALA A 194 24.73 15.66 2.82
N MET A 195 23.60 15.18 3.34
CA MET A 195 22.39 14.93 2.55
C MET A 195 21.66 16.20 2.07
N LYS A 196 21.90 17.35 2.74
CA LYS A 196 21.30 18.65 2.34
C LYS A 196 22.11 19.38 1.26
N LEU A 197 23.33 18.93 0.99
CA LEU A 197 24.27 19.55 0.05
C LEU A 197 24.38 18.79 -1.28
N SER A 198 23.73 17.66 -1.42
CA SER A 198 23.60 16.86 -2.65
C SER A 198 22.23 17.04 -3.29
#